data_2164098c294cdc433bba8e6fca022862
#
_entry.id   2164098c294cdc433bba8e6fca022862
#
_cell.length_a   1.000
_cell.length_b   1.000
_cell.length_c   1.000
_cell.angle_alpha   90.00
_cell.angle_beta   90.00
_cell.angle_gamma   90.00
#
_symmetry.space_group_name_H-M   'P 1'
#
loop_
_entity.id
_entity.type
_entity.pdbx_description
1 polymer ?
#
loop_
_entity_poly.entity_id
_entity_poly.type
_entity_poly.pdbx_seq_one_letter_code
_entity_poly.pdbx_strand_id
1 'polypeptide(L)'
;PKEMAYYPWRHMSYVKSANDYIAISSGKRSYPWRIFAITEHDTQMPTNNLVYALAAPNKIGDTSWIKPGKVAWDWWNDWNLKGVDFKAGINFETYKYYIDFAHNHGLEYIVLDEGWYNSKEGSILKPIEDIQLPKLIEYGKSKGVDIVLWAVFNVMDENLETICKTYADMGIKGFKVDFMDRDDQTAIEMVERLAACTAKHHLI
;
A
#
# COMPACT_ATOMS: atom_id res chain seq x y z
N PRO A 1 -12.11 -1.92 20.40
CA PRO A 1 -11.15 -1.82 21.50
C PRO A 1 -11.77 -1.17 22.74
N LYS A 2 -11.21 -1.46 23.92
CA LYS A 2 -11.54 -0.77 25.17
C LYS A 2 -10.68 0.50 25.30
N GLU A 3 -9.44 0.39 24.93
CA GLU A 3 -8.47 1.48 24.96
C GLU A 3 -7.57 1.41 23.72
N MET A 4 -7.39 2.55 23.08
CA MET A 4 -6.42 2.74 22.02
C MET A 4 -5.20 3.47 22.55
N ALA A 5 -4.03 3.17 22.03
CA ALA A 5 -2.82 3.94 22.22
C ALA A 5 -2.27 4.41 20.87
N TYR A 6 -1.36 5.38 20.90
CA TYR A 6 -0.80 6.01 19.73
C TYR A 6 0.72 6.13 19.83
N TYR A 7 1.41 5.73 18.77
CA TYR A 7 2.85 5.95 18.62
C TYR A 7 3.11 7.20 17.77
N PRO A 8 3.45 8.34 18.37
CA PRO A 8 3.60 9.61 17.64
C PRO A 8 4.67 9.56 16.53
N TRP A 9 5.74 8.82 16.77
CA TRP A 9 6.89 8.75 15.87
C TRP A 9 6.63 7.95 14.57
N ARG A 10 5.51 7.22 14.49
CA ARG A 10 5.05 6.49 13.29
C ARG A 10 3.62 6.85 12.89
N HIS A 11 2.99 7.80 13.56
CA HIS A 11 1.56 8.11 13.36
C HIS A 11 0.65 6.87 13.39
N MET A 12 0.96 5.93 14.26
CA MET A 12 0.36 4.60 14.31
C MET A 12 -0.53 4.46 15.53
N SER A 13 -1.76 3.97 15.34
CA SER A 13 -2.66 3.61 16.44
C SER A 13 -2.68 2.09 16.62
N TYR A 14 -2.73 1.63 17.86
CA TYR A 14 -2.85 0.23 18.16
C TYR A 14 -3.82 -0.01 19.30
N VAL A 15 -4.38 -1.23 19.37
CA VAL A 15 -5.28 -1.65 20.46
C VAL A 15 -4.46 -1.94 21.72
N LYS A 16 -4.57 -1.11 22.73
CA LYS A 16 -3.89 -1.31 24.03
C LYS A 16 -4.64 -2.33 24.90
N SER A 17 -5.96 -2.28 24.89
CA SER A 17 -6.79 -3.28 25.54
C SER A 17 -8.09 -3.53 24.78
N ALA A 18 -8.55 -4.78 24.80
CA ALA A 18 -9.80 -5.19 24.18
C ALA A 18 -10.98 -5.14 25.16
N ASN A 19 -12.19 -4.97 24.63
CA ASN A 19 -13.41 -5.24 25.37
C ASN A 19 -13.64 -6.77 25.48
N ASP A 20 -14.58 -7.16 26.28
CA ASP A 20 -15.07 -8.54 26.40
C ASP A 20 -16.04 -8.96 25.28
N TYR A 21 -16.27 -8.07 24.33
CA TYR A 21 -17.06 -8.30 23.12
C TYR A 21 -16.26 -7.90 21.85
N ILE A 22 -16.57 -8.54 20.73
CA ILE A 22 -15.86 -8.31 19.45
C ILE A 22 -16.53 -7.24 18.58
N ALA A 23 -17.82 -6.99 18.73
CA ALA A 23 -18.56 -5.99 17.97
C ALA A 23 -19.81 -5.52 18.72
N ILE A 24 -20.22 -4.29 18.44
CA ILE A 24 -21.54 -3.75 18.80
C ILE A 24 -22.36 -3.69 17.51
N SER A 25 -23.57 -4.22 17.55
CA SER A 25 -24.47 -4.19 16.38
C SER A 25 -25.87 -3.75 16.80
N SER A 26 -26.59 -3.11 15.87
CA SER A 26 -28.06 -2.98 15.97
C SER A 26 -28.70 -4.36 15.88
N GLY A 27 -29.91 -4.53 16.47
CA GLY A 27 -30.56 -5.84 16.57
C GLY A 27 -30.82 -6.61 15.26
N LYS A 28 -30.75 -5.93 14.10
CA LYS A 28 -30.84 -6.56 12.77
C LYS A 28 -29.59 -6.23 11.97
N ARG A 29 -28.87 -7.25 11.53
CA ARG A 29 -27.74 -7.12 10.61
C ARG A 29 -27.50 -8.41 9.85
N SER A 30 -26.88 -8.30 8.67
CA SER A 30 -26.26 -9.43 7.98
C SER A 30 -24.86 -9.65 8.50
N TYR A 31 -24.45 -10.88 8.65
CA TYR A 31 -23.10 -11.26 9.00
C TYR A 31 -22.33 -11.73 7.79
N PRO A 32 -21.02 -11.52 7.71
CA PRO A 32 -20.22 -12.04 6.61
C PRO A 32 -20.23 -13.58 6.63
N TRP A 33 -20.17 -14.14 5.43
CA TRP A 33 -19.95 -15.57 5.26
C TRP A 33 -18.53 -15.92 5.69
N ARG A 34 -18.39 -17.08 6.34
CA ARG A 34 -17.09 -17.71 6.59
C ARG A 34 -17.01 -18.94 5.70
N ILE A 35 -15.95 -19.02 4.90
CA ILE A 35 -15.75 -20.06 3.92
C ILE A 35 -14.52 -20.86 4.29
N PHE A 36 -14.69 -22.18 4.33
CA PHE A 36 -13.59 -23.12 4.57
C PHE A 36 -13.38 -23.92 3.29
N ALA A 37 -12.21 -23.76 2.67
CA ALA A 37 -11.80 -24.61 1.57
C ALA A 37 -11.13 -25.86 2.14
N ILE A 38 -11.68 -27.01 1.84
CA ILE A 38 -11.15 -28.31 2.26
C ILE A 38 -10.70 -29.06 1.02
N THR A 39 -9.45 -29.53 1.02
CA THR A 39 -8.85 -30.27 -0.09
C THR A 39 -8.23 -31.57 0.42
N GLU A 40 -8.20 -32.58 -0.41
CA GLU A 40 -7.55 -33.87 -0.09
C GLU A 40 -6.03 -33.78 -0.23
N HIS A 41 -5.53 -32.89 -1.09
CA HIS A 41 -4.10 -32.70 -1.35
C HIS A 41 -3.74 -31.21 -1.41
N ASP A 42 -2.55 -30.87 -0.89
CA ASP A 42 -2.03 -29.48 -0.86
C ASP A 42 -1.97 -28.85 -2.26
N THR A 43 -1.69 -29.63 -3.27
CA THR A 43 -1.64 -29.18 -4.68
C THR A 43 -2.96 -28.63 -5.23
N GLN A 44 -4.07 -28.88 -4.57
CA GLN A 44 -5.40 -28.38 -4.94
C GLN A 44 -5.66 -26.97 -4.39
N MET A 45 -4.92 -26.54 -3.36
CA MET A 45 -5.11 -25.21 -2.74
C MET A 45 -4.83 -24.05 -3.70
N PRO A 46 -3.72 -24.02 -4.44
CA PRO A 46 -3.41 -22.92 -5.35
C PRO A 46 -4.44 -22.70 -6.47
N THR A 47 -5.18 -23.74 -6.82
CA THR A 47 -6.21 -23.71 -7.87
C THR A 47 -7.63 -23.54 -7.33
N ASN A 48 -7.79 -23.34 -6.02
CA ASN A 48 -9.09 -23.21 -5.39
C ASN A 48 -9.71 -21.82 -5.69
N ASN A 49 -10.84 -21.83 -6.38
CA ASN A 49 -11.54 -20.62 -6.83
C ASN A 49 -12.77 -20.24 -5.98
N LEU A 50 -12.97 -20.86 -4.80
CA LEU A 50 -14.16 -20.61 -3.98
C LEU A 50 -14.31 -19.14 -3.59
N VAL A 51 -13.22 -18.43 -3.34
CA VAL A 51 -13.25 -16.99 -3.02
C VAL A 51 -13.90 -16.21 -4.16
N TYR A 52 -13.50 -16.46 -5.39
CA TYR A 52 -14.07 -15.79 -6.57
C TYR A 52 -15.51 -16.20 -6.86
N ALA A 53 -15.84 -17.47 -6.66
CA ALA A 53 -17.18 -18.00 -6.90
C ALA A 53 -18.23 -17.47 -5.91
N LEU A 54 -17.81 -17.15 -4.68
CA LEU A 54 -18.67 -16.72 -3.59
C LEU A 54 -18.56 -15.23 -3.25
N ALA A 55 -17.62 -14.53 -3.85
CA ALA A 55 -17.45 -13.08 -3.66
C ALA A 55 -18.63 -12.29 -4.22
N ALA A 56 -18.89 -11.14 -3.62
CA ALA A 56 -19.82 -10.18 -4.19
C ALA A 56 -19.34 -9.71 -5.59
N PRO A 57 -20.24 -9.27 -6.47
CA PRO A 57 -19.84 -8.72 -7.74
C PRO A 57 -18.86 -7.56 -7.60
N ASN A 58 -17.96 -7.43 -8.59
CA ASN A 58 -17.02 -6.32 -8.66
C ASN A 58 -17.75 -4.97 -8.64
N LYS A 59 -17.35 -4.07 -7.73
CA LYS A 59 -17.92 -2.73 -7.58
C LYS A 59 -17.11 -1.64 -8.31
N ILE A 60 -15.89 -1.96 -8.77
CA ILE A 60 -15.00 -0.99 -9.44
C ILE A 60 -15.46 -0.70 -10.87
N GLY A 61 -16.12 -1.68 -11.51
CA GLY A 61 -16.52 -1.58 -12.92
C GLY A 61 -15.33 -1.86 -13.83
N ASP A 62 -14.75 -0.85 -14.46
CA ASP A 62 -13.57 -1.01 -15.30
C ASP A 62 -12.32 -1.27 -14.44
N THR A 63 -11.73 -2.43 -14.64
CA THR A 63 -10.48 -2.87 -13.98
C THR A 63 -9.27 -2.91 -14.91
N SER A 64 -9.41 -2.42 -16.14
CA SER A 64 -8.35 -2.47 -17.17
C SER A 64 -7.08 -1.70 -16.79
N TRP A 65 -7.20 -0.75 -15.87
CA TRP A 65 -6.09 0.02 -15.31
C TRP A 65 -5.27 -0.74 -14.26
N ILE A 66 -5.79 -1.82 -13.68
CA ILE A 66 -5.09 -2.68 -12.73
C ILE A 66 -4.17 -3.61 -13.52
N LYS A 67 -2.87 -3.40 -13.38
CA LYS A 67 -1.87 -4.24 -14.05
C LYS A 67 -1.10 -5.02 -13.01
N PRO A 68 -1.28 -6.34 -12.91
CA PRO A 68 -0.44 -7.19 -12.08
C PRO A 68 1.01 -7.12 -12.55
N GLY A 69 1.94 -7.18 -11.62
CA GLY A 69 3.35 -7.11 -11.96
C GLY A 69 4.26 -7.48 -10.79
N LYS A 70 5.53 -7.58 -11.09
CA LYS A 70 6.60 -7.79 -10.11
C LYS A 70 7.17 -6.45 -9.67
N VAL A 71 7.72 -6.41 -8.48
CA VAL A 71 8.24 -5.19 -7.87
C VAL A 71 9.69 -5.36 -7.41
N ALA A 72 10.53 -4.37 -7.66
CA ALA A 72 11.79 -4.21 -6.96
C ALA A 72 11.54 -3.34 -5.71
N TRP A 73 11.88 -3.88 -4.55
CA TRP A 73 11.55 -3.28 -3.26
C TRP A 73 12.83 -3.07 -2.43
N ASP A 74 13.06 -1.83 -2.02
CA ASP A 74 14.30 -1.34 -1.41
C ASP A 74 14.50 -1.75 0.05
N TRP A 75 13.44 -1.99 0.79
CA TRP A 75 13.48 -2.25 2.23
C TRP A 75 14.29 -3.50 2.60
N TRP A 76 14.20 -4.55 1.78
CA TRP A 76 14.86 -5.83 2.07
C TRP A 76 16.38 -5.78 2.10
N ASN A 77 17.00 -4.86 1.38
CA ASN A 77 18.45 -4.67 1.39
C ASN A 77 18.89 -3.36 2.06
N ASP A 78 18.00 -2.71 2.80
CA ASP A 78 18.27 -1.49 3.57
C ASP A 78 18.88 -0.39 2.68
N TRP A 79 18.31 -0.19 1.49
CA TRP A 79 18.79 0.75 0.46
C TRP A 79 20.26 0.59 0.09
N ASN A 80 20.92 -0.51 0.48
CA ASN A 80 22.32 -0.74 0.21
C ASN A 80 22.54 -1.20 -1.24
N LEU A 81 23.43 -0.49 -1.93
CA LEU A 81 23.96 -0.88 -3.22
C LEU A 81 25.48 -1.01 -3.13
N LYS A 82 26.04 -1.99 -3.87
CA LYS A 82 27.49 -2.19 -3.98
C LYS A 82 27.95 -1.97 -5.41
N GLY A 83 29.17 -1.49 -5.59
CA GLY A 83 29.74 -1.27 -6.91
C GLY A 83 29.15 -0.09 -7.67
N VAL A 84 28.59 0.89 -6.95
CA VAL A 84 28.08 2.15 -7.50
C VAL A 84 29.02 3.29 -7.15
N ASP A 85 29.02 4.37 -7.93
CA ASP A 85 29.86 5.55 -7.79
C ASP A 85 29.19 6.71 -7.01
N PHE A 86 28.06 6.40 -6.37
CA PHE A 86 27.31 7.33 -5.54
C PHE A 86 27.03 6.73 -4.15
N LYS A 87 26.63 7.57 -3.20
CA LYS A 87 26.23 7.11 -1.87
C LYS A 87 24.81 6.53 -1.93
N ALA A 88 24.72 5.22 -1.71
CA ALA A 88 23.41 4.54 -1.61
C ALA A 88 22.62 5.03 -0.38
N GLY A 89 21.29 5.07 -0.49
CA GLY A 89 20.37 5.52 0.54
C GLY A 89 19.05 5.98 -0.05
N ILE A 90 18.26 6.72 0.72
CA ILE A 90 16.97 7.26 0.29
C ILE A 90 17.21 8.53 -0.54
N ASN A 91 17.54 8.37 -1.80
CA ASN A 91 17.86 9.46 -2.71
C ASN A 91 17.58 9.10 -4.18
N PHE A 92 17.60 10.09 -5.04
CA PHE A 92 17.31 9.95 -6.47
C PHE A 92 18.19 8.92 -7.17
N GLU A 93 19.50 8.92 -6.95
CA GLU A 93 20.43 8.02 -7.66
C GLU A 93 20.18 6.56 -7.29
N THR A 94 19.89 6.27 -6.02
CA THR A 94 19.53 4.94 -5.57
C THR A 94 18.25 4.44 -6.25
N TYR A 95 17.17 5.22 -6.24
CA TYR A 95 15.92 4.80 -6.87
C TYR A 95 15.98 4.78 -8.39
N LYS A 96 16.79 5.64 -9.00
CA LYS A 96 17.12 5.55 -10.42
C LYS A 96 17.78 4.20 -10.75
N TYR A 97 18.72 3.75 -9.92
CA TYR A 97 19.34 2.42 -10.08
C TYR A 97 18.30 1.30 -9.95
N TYR A 98 17.37 1.38 -9.00
CA TYR A 98 16.26 0.40 -8.88
C TYR A 98 15.36 0.40 -10.12
N ILE A 99 15.08 1.56 -10.70
CA ILE A 99 14.31 1.65 -11.95
C ILE A 99 15.08 0.99 -13.11
N ASP A 100 16.37 1.25 -13.26
CA ASP A 100 17.20 0.62 -14.28
C ASP A 100 17.26 -0.90 -14.10
N PHE A 101 17.40 -1.37 -12.86
CA PHE A 101 17.34 -2.79 -12.54
C PHE A 101 15.98 -3.40 -12.92
N ALA A 102 14.88 -2.76 -12.50
CA ALA A 102 13.53 -3.23 -12.81
C ALA A 102 13.31 -3.32 -14.34
N HIS A 103 13.67 -2.28 -15.07
CA HIS A 103 13.60 -2.25 -16.53
C HIS A 103 14.38 -3.42 -17.17
N ASN A 104 15.63 -3.59 -16.78
CA ASN A 104 16.53 -4.62 -17.36
C ASN A 104 16.09 -6.05 -17.04
N HIS A 105 15.31 -6.26 -15.97
CA HIS A 105 14.85 -7.58 -15.53
C HIS A 105 13.35 -7.82 -15.76
N GLY A 106 12.67 -6.93 -16.45
CA GLY A 106 11.24 -7.07 -16.76
C GLY A 106 10.37 -7.04 -15.50
N LEU A 107 10.68 -6.15 -14.57
CA LEU A 107 9.84 -5.82 -13.42
C LEU A 107 9.04 -4.57 -13.73
N GLU A 108 7.76 -4.60 -13.42
CA GLU A 108 6.82 -3.53 -13.79
C GLU A 108 6.89 -2.35 -12.83
N TYR A 109 7.31 -2.59 -11.56
CA TYR A 109 7.21 -1.60 -10.49
C TYR A 109 8.48 -1.53 -9.66
N ILE A 110 8.67 -0.36 -9.03
CA ILE A 110 9.48 -0.22 -7.82
C ILE A 110 8.58 0.26 -6.67
N VAL A 111 8.92 -0.13 -5.43
CA VAL A 111 8.32 0.45 -4.22
C VAL A 111 9.36 1.35 -3.54
N LEU A 112 9.00 2.59 -3.27
CA LEU A 112 9.72 3.44 -2.32
C LEU A 112 9.13 3.19 -0.94
N ASP A 113 9.87 2.50 -0.08
CA ASP A 113 9.43 2.18 1.29
C ASP A 113 9.60 3.38 2.24
N GLU A 114 9.43 3.19 3.56
CA GLU A 114 9.49 4.25 4.58
C GLU A 114 10.73 5.14 4.39
N GLY A 115 10.53 6.46 4.44
CA GLY A 115 11.62 7.45 4.40
C GLY A 115 11.61 8.37 3.18
N TRP A 116 10.78 8.12 2.15
CA TRP A 116 10.64 9.03 1.01
C TRP A 116 9.92 10.34 1.37
N TYR A 117 9.22 10.38 2.50
CA TYR A 117 8.69 11.57 3.14
C TYR A 117 9.01 11.52 4.64
N ASN A 118 8.92 12.66 5.34
CA ASN A 118 9.17 12.70 6.77
C ASN A 118 7.95 12.17 7.55
N SER A 119 7.91 10.87 7.81
CA SER A 119 6.83 10.22 8.54
C SER A 119 6.67 10.72 9.98
N LYS A 120 7.73 11.29 10.57
CA LYS A 120 7.67 11.85 11.94
C LYS A 120 6.87 13.14 12.02
N GLU A 121 6.84 13.91 10.95
CA GLU A 121 6.07 15.16 10.84
C GLU A 121 4.65 14.91 10.31
N GLY A 122 4.33 13.68 9.91
CA GLY A 122 3.01 13.27 9.42
C GLY A 122 2.61 13.84 8.07
N SER A 123 3.53 14.46 7.33
CA SER A 123 3.19 15.12 6.07
C SER A 123 3.59 14.28 4.86
N ILE A 124 2.72 13.37 4.44
CA ILE A 124 2.93 12.56 3.23
C ILE A 124 2.96 13.42 1.94
N LEU A 125 2.39 14.62 1.95
CA LEU A 125 2.39 15.52 0.79
C LEU A 125 3.70 16.29 0.59
N LYS A 126 4.71 16.03 1.44
CA LYS A 126 6.04 16.65 1.34
C LYS A 126 7.12 15.57 1.20
N PRO A 127 7.39 15.07 -0.02
CA PRO A 127 8.54 14.22 -0.27
C PRO A 127 9.84 14.90 0.16
N ILE A 128 10.83 14.12 0.60
CA ILE A 128 12.15 14.68 0.87
C ILE A 128 12.81 15.13 -0.45
N GLU A 129 13.56 16.22 -0.40
CA GLU A 129 14.16 16.84 -1.59
C GLU A 129 15.13 15.91 -2.33
N ASP A 130 15.89 15.11 -1.59
CA ASP A 130 16.89 14.18 -2.15
C ASP A 130 16.32 13.15 -3.12
N ILE A 131 15.02 12.83 -3.03
CA ILE A 131 14.34 11.89 -3.94
C ILE A 131 14.00 12.52 -5.29
N GLN A 132 13.78 13.84 -5.34
CA GLN A 132 13.35 14.53 -6.55
C GLN A 132 12.15 13.81 -7.22
N LEU A 133 11.11 13.50 -6.43
CA LEU A 133 10.04 12.59 -6.81
C LEU A 133 9.44 12.85 -8.22
N PRO A 134 9.14 14.09 -8.63
CA PRO A 134 8.62 14.34 -9.99
C PRO A 134 9.58 13.88 -11.09
N LYS A 135 10.88 14.13 -10.92
CA LYS A 135 11.91 13.70 -11.88
C LYS A 135 12.08 12.18 -11.87
N LEU A 136 11.95 11.55 -10.72
CA LEU A 136 12.01 10.10 -10.61
C LEU A 136 10.83 9.42 -11.32
N ILE A 137 9.62 9.98 -11.20
CA ILE A 137 8.42 9.51 -11.91
C ILE A 137 8.62 9.62 -13.43
N GLU A 138 9.11 10.75 -13.89
CA GLU A 138 9.40 10.95 -15.32
C GLU A 138 10.44 9.94 -15.83
N TYR A 139 11.49 9.69 -15.05
CA TYR A 139 12.50 8.69 -15.37
C TYR A 139 11.89 7.28 -15.43
N GLY A 140 11.10 6.89 -14.43
CA GLY A 140 10.38 5.61 -14.43
C GLY A 140 9.52 5.42 -15.68
N LYS A 141 8.72 6.42 -16.03
CA LYS A 141 7.91 6.41 -17.27
C LYS A 141 8.76 6.20 -18.53
N SER A 142 9.93 6.84 -18.62
CA SER A 142 10.83 6.67 -19.77
C SER A 142 11.39 5.25 -19.90
N LYS A 143 11.42 4.51 -18.79
CA LYS A 143 11.89 3.12 -18.71
C LYS A 143 10.75 2.09 -18.72
N GLY A 144 9.50 2.52 -18.70
CA GLY A 144 8.34 1.63 -18.58
C GLY A 144 8.24 0.96 -17.22
N VAL A 145 8.74 1.62 -16.17
CA VAL A 145 8.68 1.16 -14.78
C VAL A 145 7.84 2.15 -13.97
N ASP A 146 6.80 1.66 -13.33
CA ASP A 146 5.90 2.46 -12.52
C ASP A 146 6.35 2.49 -11.05
N ILE A 147 5.87 3.49 -10.29
CA ILE A 147 6.25 3.72 -8.89
C ILE A 147 5.07 3.53 -7.97
N VAL A 148 5.29 2.76 -6.91
CA VAL A 148 4.39 2.59 -5.76
C VAL A 148 5.05 3.24 -4.55
N LEU A 149 4.29 3.95 -3.74
CA LEU A 149 4.78 4.65 -2.55
C LEU A 149 4.31 3.95 -1.27
N TRP A 150 5.18 3.88 -0.29
CA TRP A 150 4.80 3.43 1.04
C TRP A 150 4.08 4.54 1.83
N ALA A 151 3.12 4.18 2.66
CA ALA A 151 2.39 5.12 3.50
C ALA A 151 1.95 4.49 4.82
N VAL A 152 1.91 5.30 5.87
CA VAL A 152 1.28 4.91 7.14
C VAL A 152 -0.23 4.99 7.01
N PHE A 153 -0.94 3.99 7.50
CA PHE A 153 -2.39 3.86 7.41
C PHE A 153 -3.16 5.08 7.93
N ASN A 154 -2.84 5.55 9.14
CA ASN A 154 -3.51 6.72 9.72
C ASN A 154 -3.26 7.99 8.92
N VAL A 155 -2.03 8.17 8.41
CA VAL A 155 -1.67 9.34 7.59
C VAL A 155 -2.45 9.35 6.29
N MET A 156 -2.68 8.19 5.68
CA MET A 156 -3.54 8.07 4.51
C MET A 156 -4.99 8.45 4.82
N ASP A 157 -5.55 7.96 5.93
CA ASP A 157 -6.97 8.18 6.27
C ASP A 157 -7.29 9.65 6.60
N GLU A 158 -6.33 10.41 7.16
CA GLU A 158 -6.53 11.83 7.54
C GLU A 158 -6.87 12.75 6.36
N ASN A 159 -6.26 12.52 5.19
CA ASN A 159 -6.44 13.35 3.99
C ASN A 159 -6.54 12.53 2.72
N LEU A 160 -7.21 11.40 2.77
CA LEU A 160 -7.21 10.33 1.79
C LEU A 160 -7.48 10.82 0.36
N GLU A 161 -8.54 11.59 0.14
CA GLU A 161 -8.89 12.09 -1.20
C GLU A 161 -7.80 13.00 -1.79
N THR A 162 -7.24 13.90 -0.98
CA THR A 162 -6.17 14.81 -1.41
C THR A 162 -4.91 14.04 -1.76
N ILE A 163 -4.54 13.06 -0.94
CA ILE A 163 -3.35 12.23 -1.15
C ILE A 163 -3.51 11.42 -2.44
N CYS A 164 -4.62 10.69 -2.57
CA CYS A 164 -4.88 9.87 -3.76
C CYS A 164 -4.87 10.71 -5.03
N LYS A 165 -5.60 11.83 -5.03
CA LYS A 165 -5.65 12.73 -6.18
C LYS A 165 -4.26 13.29 -6.53
N THR A 166 -3.53 13.81 -5.56
CA THR A 166 -2.21 14.43 -5.78
C THR A 166 -1.24 13.45 -6.43
N TYR A 167 -1.13 12.25 -5.88
CA TYR A 167 -0.17 11.26 -6.37
C TYR A 167 -0.61 10.58 -7.66
N ALA A 168 -1.91 10.38 -7.88
CA ALA A 168 -2.42 9.94 -9.17
C ALA A 168 -2.13 10.96 -10.29
N ASP A 169 -2.38 12.24 -10.02
CA ASP A 169 -2.09 13.33 -10.98
C ASP A 169 -0.58 13.44 -11.30
N MET A 170 0.29 13.16 -10.34
CA MET A 170 1.74 13.07 -10.54
C MET A 170 2.15 11.85 -11.38
N GLY A 171 1.33 10.79 -11.39
CA GLY A 171 1.58 9.56 -12.14
C GLY A 171 2.11 8.40 -11.31
N ILE A 172 1.99 8.47 -9.98
CA ILE A 172 2.17 7.32 -9.08
C ILE A 172 1.08 6.29 -9.38
N LYS A 173 1.39 5.00 -9.20
CA LYS A 173 0.48 3.90 -9.52
C LYS A 173 -0.18 3.25 -8.32
N GLY A 174 0.28 3.51 -7.13
CA GLY A 174 -0.34 2.94 -5.95
C GLY A 174 0.39 3.19 -4.66
N PHE A 175 -0.14 2.56 -3.60
CA PHE A 175 0.41 2.67 -2.26
C PHE A 175 0.58 1.31 -1.60
N LYS A 176 1.73 1.08 -0.98
CA LYS A 176 1.90 0.08 0.07
C LYS A 176 1.51 0.74 1.38
N VAL A 177 0.30 0.47 1.86
CA VAL A 177 -0.20 1.02 3.13
C VAL A 177 0.11 0.07 4.27
N ASP A 178 0.75 0.58 5.31
CA ASP A 178 1.37 -0.20 6.38
C ASP A 178 0.93 0.29 7.77
N PHE A 179 1.27 -0.48 8.81
CA PHE A 179 1.00 -0.17 10.21
C PHE A 179 -0.49 -0.03 10.55
N MET A 180 -1.26 -1.06 10.21
CA MET A 180 -2.68 -1.17 10.52
C MET A 180 -2.94 -1.85 11.88
N ASP A 181 -2.22 -1.54 12.93
CA ASP A 181 -2.18 -2.27 14.21
C ASP A 181 -3.50 -2.26 15.00
N ARG A 182 -4.59 -2.41 14.29
CA ARG A 182 -5.94 -2.57 14.80
C ARG A 182 -6.78 -3.45 13.86
N ASP A 183 -7.70 -4.21 14.43
CA ASP A 183 -8.56 -5.18 13.75
C ASP A 183 -10.05 -5.03 14.10
N ASP A 184 -10.42 -3.85 14.58
CA ASP A 184 -11.78 -3.53 14.98
C ASP A 184 -12.64 -3.05 13.79
N GLN A 185 -13.92 -2.83 14.04
CA GLN A 185 -14.89 -2.38 13.03
C GLN A 185 -14.43 -1.07 12.34
N THR A 186 -13.86 -0.14 13.08
CA THR A 186 -13.34 1.12 12.53
C THR A 186 -12.22 0.88 11.53
N ALA A 187 -11.31 -0.05 11.81
CA ALA A 187 -10.24 -0.41 10.87
C ALA A 187 -10.79 -0.97 9.56
N ILE A 188 -11.82 -1.81 9.61
CA ILE A 188 -12.48 -2.34 8.40
C ILE A 188 -13.11 -1.22 7.58
N GLU A 189 -13.80 -0.28 8.22
CA GLU A 189 -14.38 0.88 7.56
C GLU A 189 -13.32 1.79 6.91
N MET A 190 -12.17 1.97 7.58
CA MET A 190 -11.03 2.70 7.02
C MET A 190 -10.45 2.01 5.79
N VAL A 191 -10.26 0.68 5.83
CA VAL A 191 -9.77 -0.11 4.69
C VAL A 191 -10.74 -0.03 3.52
N GLU A 192 -12.05 -0.10 3.75
CA GLU A 192 -13.05 0.07 2.69
C GLU A 192 -12.98 1.46 2.05
N ARG A 193 -12.85 2.53 2.85
CA ARG A 193 -12.67 3.89 2.33
C ARG A 193 -11.39 4.02 1.51
N LEU A 194 -10.29 3.46 2.03
CA LEU A 194 -9.01 3.45 1.33
C LEU A 194 -9.14 2.78 -0.05
N ALA A 195 -9.65 1.55 -0.07
CA ALA A 195 -9.84 0.79 -1.32
C ALA A 195 -10.76 1.52 -2.32
N ALA A 196 -11.85 2.12 -1.84
CA ALA A 196 -12.75 2.88 -2.69
C ALA A 196 -12.10 4.14 -3.28
N CYS A 197 -11.32 4.85 -2.47
CA CYS A 197 -10.64 6.07 -2.89
C CYS A 197 -9.49 5.78 -3.86
N THR A 198 -8.66 4.78 -3.57
CA THR A 198 -7.57 4.39 -4.47
C THR A 198 -8.12 3.91 -5.81
N ALA A 199 -9.17 3.10 -5.81
CA ALA A 199 -9.85 2.66 -7.04
C ALA A 199 -10.41 3.84 -7.86
N LYS A 200 -11.03 4.82 -7.22
CA LYS A 200 -11.54 6.05 -7.86
C LYS A 200 -10.45 6.81 -8.62
N HIS A 201 -9.22 6.80 -8.10
CA HIS A 201 -8.07 7.48 -8.68
C HIS A 201 -7.16 6.56 -9.50
N HIS A 202 -7.57 5.32 -9.78
CA HIS A 202 -6.81 4.31 -10.51
C HIS A 202 -5.43 4.03 -9.88
N LEU A 203 -5.39 3.93 -8.55
CA LEU A 203 -4.22 3.56 -7.74
C LEU A 203 -4.39 2.12 -7.21
N ILE A 204 -3.34 1.30 -7.32
CA ILE A 204 -3.27 -0.07 -6.78
C ILE A 204 -2.72 -0.08 -5.36
#